data_1fb5fd84576f474ddd161ea0b4828195
#
_entry.id   1fb5fd84576f474ddd161ea0b4828195
#
_cell.length_a   1.000
_cell.length_b   1.000
_cell.length_c   1.000
_cell.angle_alpha   90.00
_cell.angle_beta   90.00
_cell.angle_gamma   90.00
#
_symmetry.space_group_name_H-M   'P 1'
#
loop_
_entity.id
_entity.type
_entity.pdbx_description
1 polymer ?
#
loop_
_entity_poly.entity_id
_entity_poly.type
_entity_poly.pdbx_seq_one_letter_code
_entity_poly.pdbx_strand_id
1 'polypeptide(L)'
;MFIDTHCHLSIEDYDNIDYVIKNNLEAGVKKIIVSACNKRTLNAALDLSSKYDCVYVTLGYHPEEASLVTNEDLEILKKLLKTCKVVGVGEIGLDYHYGKENIELQKQLFEKQLSIAEELKLPVVIHSRDAVNDTIEILKKYD
;
A
#
# COMPACT_ATOMS: atom_id res chain seq x y z
N MET A 1 -18.29 -14.70 -7.59
CA MET A 1 -17.62 -13.40 -7.74
C MET A 1 -16.61 -13.27 -6.62
N PHE A 2 -15.32 -13.03 -6.95
CA PHE A 2 -14.25 -12.83 -5.99
C PHE A 2 -13.68 -11.42 -6.11
N ILE A 3 -13.12 -10.94 -5.02
CA ILE A 3 -12.31 -9.71 -4.97
C ILE A 3 -10.95 -10.09 -4.42
N ASP A 4 -9.89 -9.80 -5.17
CA ASP A 4 -8.52 -9.87 -4.66
C ASP A 4 -8.25 -8.56 -3.91
N THR A 5 -8.15 -8.65 -2.59
CA THR A 5 -8.02 -7.46 -1.74
C THR A 5 -6.59 -7.01 -1.51
N HIS A 6 -5.60 -7.81 -1.92
CA HIS A 6 -4.19 -7.47 -1.78
C HIS A 6 -3.33 -8.24 -2.76
N CYS A 7 -2.72 -7.53 -3.69
CA CYS A 7 -1.69 -8.10 -4.55
C CYS A 7 -0.64 -7.04 -4.93
N HIS A 8 0.52 -7.52 -5.35
CA HIS A 8 1.56 -6.70 -5.96
C HIS A 8 1.60 -7.03 -7.44
N LEU A 9 1.12 -6.11 -8.27
CA LEU A 9 1.03 -6.30 -9.71
C LEU A 9 1.81 -5.19 -10.39
N SER A 10 2.94 -5.53 -11.01
CA SER A 10 3.75 -4.58 -11.77
C SER A 10 4.09 -5.13 -13.16
N ILE A 11 4.34 -4.22 -14.11
CA ILE A 11 4.76 -4.57 -15.46
C ILE A 11 6.17 -5.21 -15.48
N GLU A 12 6.92 -5.11 -14.40
CA GLU A 12 8.24 -5.71 -14.26
C GLU A 12 8.17 -7.19 -13.85
N ASP A 13 7.10 -7.57 -13.14
CA ASP A 13 6.91 -8.93 -12.65
C ASP A 13 6.19 -9.81 -13.67
N TYR A 14 5.54 -9.21 -14.67
CA TYR A 14 4.74 -9.91 -15.67
C TYR A 14 4.98 -9.36 -17.07
N ASP A 15 5.38 -10.21 -17.99
CA ASP A 15 5.59 -9.86 -19.41
C ASP A 15 4.32 -9.33 -20.10
N ASN A 16 3.14 -9.74 -19.61
CA ASN A 16 1.86 -9.37 -20.18
C ASN A 16 0.77 -9.17 -19.11
N ILE A 17 0.64 -7.96 -18.63
CA ILE A 17 -0.39 -7.58 -17.64
C ILE A 17 -1.81 -7.72 -18.20
N ASP A 18 -2.05 -7.43 -19.47
CA ASP A 18 -3.37 -7.60 -20.09
C ASP A 18 -3.84 -9.06 -19.98
N TYR A 19 -2.92 -10.01 -20.20
CA TYR A 19 -3.22 -11.44 -20.02
C TYR A 19 -3.51 -11.81 -18.59
N VAL A 20 -2.75 -11.29 -17.62
CA VAL A 20 -2.98 -11.53 -16.18
C VAL A 20 -4.37 -11.03 -15.78
N ILE A 21 -4.72 -9.79 -16.11
CA ILE A 21 -6.02 -9.19 -15.79
C ILE A 21 -7.17 -9.99 -16.43
N LYS A 22 -7.03 -10.35 -17.72
CA LYS A 22 -8.03 -11.14 -18.43
C LYS A 22 -8.28 -12.48 -17.75
N ASN A 23 -7.22 -13.23 -17.43
CA ASN A 23 -7.34 -14.55 -16.78
C ASN A 23 -8.02 -14.44 -15.41
N ASN A 24 -7.68 -13.42 -14.62
CA ASN A 24 -8.34 -13.19 -13.34
C ASN A 24 -9.85 -12.93 -13.51
N LEU A 25 -10.24 -12.11 -14.47
CA LEU A 25 -11.65 -11.84 -14.77
C LEU A 25 -12.41 -13.10 -15.22
N GLU A 26 -11.78 -13.95 -16.07
CA GLU A 26 -12.33 -15.23 -16.52
C GLU A 26 -12.45 -16.23 -15.36
N ALA A 27 -11.50 -16.25 -14.42
CA ALA A 27 -11.55 -17.05 -13.20
C ALA A 27 -12.57 -16.56 -12.15
N GLY A 28 -13.24 -15.42 -12.41
CA GLY A 28 -14.30 -14.88 -11.55
C GLY A 28 -13.83 -13.83 -10.53
N VAL A 29 -12.56 -13.40 -10.57
CA VAL A 29 -12.08 -12.25 -9.81
C VAL A 29 -12.53 -10.97 -10.52
N LYS A 30 -13.45 -10.23 -9.92
CA LYS A 30 -14.10 -9.07 -10.56
C LYS A 30 -13.48 -7.72 -10.15
N LYS A 31 -12.76 -7.69 -9.03
CA LYS A 31 -12.04 -6.52 -8.55
C LYS A 31 -10.67 -6.96 -8.03
N ILE A 32 -9.68 -6.12 -8.26
CA ILE A 32 -8.29 -6.36 -7.85
C ILE A 32 -7.80 -5.09 -7.15
N ILE A 33 -7.28 -5.23 -5.93
CA ILE A 33 -6.67 -4.11 -5.22
C ILE A 33 -5.15 -4.31 -5.23
N VAL A 34 -4.46 -3.46 -5.97
CA VAL A 34 -3.00 -3.45 -6.07
C VAL A 34 -2.41 -2.58 -4.97
N SER A 35 -1.55 -3.14 -4.14
CA SER A 35 -0.87 -2.42 -3.06
C SER A 35 0.49 -1.90 -3.52
N ALA A 36 0.67 -0.59 -3.43
CA ALA A 36 1.95 0.05 -3.70
C ALA A 36 2.79 0.14 -2.41
N CYS A 37 4.12 0.01 -2.52
CA CYS A 37 5.03 -0.08 -1.39
C CYS A 37 6.13 0.99 -1.36
N ASN A 38 6.38 1.68 -2.48
CA ASN A 38 7.46 2.66 -2.63
C ASN A 38 7.15 3.67 -3.74
N LYS A 39 8.01 4.69 -3.90
CA LYS A 39 7.82 5.76 -4.90
C LYS A 39 7.57 5.26 -6.31
N ARG A 40 8.24 4.19 -6.72
CA ARG A 40 8.10 3.61 -8.06
C ARG A 40 6.74 2.95 -8.23
N THR A 41 6.34 2.14 -7.26
CA THR A 41 5.09 1.38 -7.32
C THR A 41 3.85 2.25 -7.13
N LEU A 42 3.94 3.41 -6.46
CA LEU A 42 2.84 4.37 -6.35
C LEU A 42 2.30 4.80 -7.73
N ASN A 43 3.19 5.26 -8.61
CA ASN A 43 2.80 5.71 -9.95
C ASN A 43 2.34 4.53 -10.82
N ALA A 44 3.08 3.41 -10.79
CA ALA A 44 2.72 2.21 -11.56
C ALA A 44 1.33 1.67 -11.19
N ALA A 45 0.98 1.65 -9.90
CA ALA A 45 -0.34 1.23 -9.44
C ALA A 45 -1.45 2.19 -9.93
N LEU A 46 -1.23 3.50 -9.89
CA LEU A 46 -2.16 4.49 -10.42
C LEU A 46 -2.38 4.34 -11.92
N ASP A 47 -1.31 4.10 -12.69
CA ASP A 47 -1.40 3.85 -14.13
C ASP A 47 -2.24 2.60 -14.43
N LEU A 48 -2.03 1.51 -13.68
CA LEU A 48 -2.84 0.31 -13.80
C LEU A 48 -4.32 0.58 -13.48
N SER A 49 -4.60 1.31 -12.40
CA SER A 49 -5.98 1.64 -12.03
C SER A 49 -6.68 2.53 -13.07
N SER A 50 -5.94 3.38 -13.76
CA SER A 50 -6.48 4.21 -14.85
C SER A 50 -6.78 3.39 -16.10
N LYS A 51 -5.96 2.36 -16.38
CA LYS A 51 -6.07 1.52 -17.57
C LYS A 51 -7.18 0.45 -17.43
N TYR A 52 -7.38 -0.11 -16.24
CA TYR A 52 -8.31 -1.23 -16.03
C TYR A 52 -9.42 -0.88 -15.03
N ASP A 53 -10.68 -1.01 -15.45
CA ASP A 53 -11.84 -0.69 -14.61
C ASP A 53 -11.99 -1.58 -13.38
N CYS A 54 -11.45 -2.79 -13.43
CA CYS A 54 -11.46 -3.74 -12.33
C CYS A 54 -10.35 -3.50 -11.29
N VAL A 55 -9.38 -2.62 -11.58
CA VAL A 55 -8.22 -2.36 -10.71
C VAL A 55 -8.48 -1.14 -9.83
N TYR A 56 -8.27 -1.32 -8.55
CA TYR A 56 -8.23 -0.33 -7.49
C TYR A 56 -6.86 -0.38 -6.83
N VAL A 57 -6.51 0.62 -6.03
CA VAL A 57 -5.18 0.68 -5.43
C VAL A 57 -5.21 1.11 -3.96
N THR A 58 -4.27 0.62 -3.19
CA THR A 58 -3.83 1.22 -1.94
C THR A 58 -2.44 1.79 -2.12
N LEU A 59 -2.20 2.97 -1.57
CA LEU A 59 -0.95 3.68 -1.71
C LEU A 59 -0.31 3.90 -0.34
N GLY A 60 0.95 3.54 -0.20
CA GLY A 60 1.71 3.69 1.04
C GLY A 60 3.19 3.40 0.83
N TYR A 61 3.94 3.62 1.89
CA TYR A 61 5.36 3.28 1.96
C TYR A 61 5.56 2.14 2.93
N HIS A 62 6.07 1.03 2.40
CA HIS A 62 6.42 -0.16 3.18
C HIS A 62 7.47 0.16 4.26
N PRO A 63 7.49 -0.52 5.41
CA PRO A 63 8.49 -0.27 6.46
C PRO A 63 9.95 -0.34 6.00
N GLU A 64 10.27 -1.12 4.98
CA GLU A 64 11.62 -1.16 4.39
C GLU A 64 12.07 0.17 3.79
N GLU A 65 11.13 1.05 3.42
CA GLU A 65 11.41 2.38 2.87
C GLU A 65 11.66 3.44 3.96
N ALA A 66 11.57 3.09 5.25
CA ALA A 66 11.56 4.04 6.36
C ALA A 66 12.76 4.98 6.42
N SER A 67 13.94 4.54 5.96
CA SER A 67 15.14 5.37 5.90
C SER A 67 15.21 6.31 4.69
N LEU A 68 14.35 6.10 3.68
CA LEU A 68 14.38 6.81 2.40
C LEU A 68 13.23 7.81 2.24
N VAL A 69 12.13 7.62 2.98
CA VAL A 69 10.93 8.45 2.86
C VAL A 69 11.11 9.77 3.59
N THR A 70 10.92 10.85 2.87
CA THR A 70 10.99 12.22 3.39
C THR A 70 9.59 12.77 3.73
N ASN A 71 9.53 13.90 4.44
CA ASN A 71 8.24 14.58 4.67
C ASN A 71 7.60 15.07 3.36
N GLU A 72 8.41 15.45 2.36
CA GLU A 72 7.89 15.84 1.04
C GLU A 72 7.22 14.67 0.34
N ASP A 73 7.76 13.46 0.48
CA ASP A 73 7.15 12.24 -0.06
C ASP A 73 5.79 11.96 0.57
N LEU A 74 5.64 12.20 1.87
CA LEU A 74 4.36 12.06 2.56
C LEU A 74 3.33 13.10 2.11
N GLU A 75 3.74 14.32 1.80
CA GLU A 75 2.86 15.34 1.21
C GLU A 75 2.42 14.95 -0.21
N ILE A 76 3.32 14.34 -1.00
CA ILE A 76 2.99 13.80 -2.31
C ILE A 76 2.00 12.63 -2.16
N LEU A 77 2.28 11.68 -1.26
CA LEU A 77 1.38 10.57 -0.96
C LEU A 77 -0.02 11.07 -0.60
N LYS A 78 -0.12 12.06 0.29
CA LYS A 78 -1.39 12.65 0.71
C LYS A 78 -2.20 13.25 -0.45
N LYS A 79 -1.53 13.78 -1.46
CA LYS A 79 -2.18 14.27 -2.69
C LYS A 79 -2.67 13.10 -3.55
N LEU A 80 -1.83 12.07 -3.73
CA LEU A 80 -2.15 10.88 -4.53
C LEU A 80 -3.31 10.07 -3.94
N LEU A 81 -3.43 10.01 -2.62
CA LEU A 81 -4.53 9.34 -1.91
C LEU A 81 -5.92 9.92 -2.22
N LYS A 82 -6.00 11.11 -2.80
CA LYS A 82 -7.26 11.73 -3.24
C LYS A 82 -7.64 11.39 -4.68
N THR A 83 -6.82 10.58 -5.35
CA THR A 83 -7.06 10.16 -6.74
C THR A 83 -8.19 9.14 -6.83
N CYS A 84 -8.93 9.15 -7.94
CA CYS A 84 -9.98 8.17 -8.20
C CYS A 84 -9.43 6.72 -8.15
N LYS A 85 -10.23 5.79 -7.62
CA LYS A 85 -9.89 4.37 -7.41
C LYS A 85 -8.80 4.08 -6.37
N VAL A 86 -8.30 5.08 -5.65
CA VAL A 86 -7.53 4.85 -4.44
C VAL A 86 -8.52 4.53 -3.31
N VAL A 87 -8.39 3.34 -2.73
CA VAL A 87 -9.36 2.81 -1.76
C VAL A 87 -8.81 2.66 -0.35
N GLY A 88 -7.55 2.98 -0.12
CA GLY A 88 -6.94 2.90 1.21
C GLY A 88 -5.48 3.36 1.24
N VAL A 89 -4.95 3.49 2.43
CA VAL A 89 -3.52 3.74 2.70
C VAL A 89 -2.84 2.40 2.96
N GLY A 90 -1.85 2.07 2.17
CA GLY A 90 -1.15 0.80 2.31
C GLY A 90 -0.35 0.39 1.05
N GLU A 91 0.62 -0.47 1.21
CA GLU A 91 0.92 -1.26 2.40
C GLU A 91 1.83 -0.47 3.35
N ILE A 92 1.44 -0.36 4.63
CA ILE A 92 2.17 0.37 5.68
C ILE A 92 2.32 -0.51 6.91
N GLY A 93 3.29 -0.25 7.79
CA GLY A 93 3.42 -1.02 9.01
C GLY A 93 4.84 -1.21 9.49
N LEU A 94 5.13 -2.41 10.04
CA LEU A 94 6.41 -2.76 10.66
C LEU A 94 6.94 -4.10 10.15
N ASP A 95 8.24 -4.15 9.87
CA ASP A 95 8.98 -5.36 9.52
C ASP A 95 10.30 -5.43 10.30
N TYR A 96 10.42 -6.40 11.21
CA TYR A 96 11.62 -6.58 12.03
C TYR A 96 12.46 -7.79 11.58
N HIS A 97 12.08 -8.40 10.44
CA HIS A 97 12.71 -9.62 9.98
C HIS A 97 14.15 -9.40 9.50
N TYR A 98 14.39 -8.31 8.74
CA TYR A 98 15.70 -8.05 8.14
C TYR A 98 16.63 -7.16 8.95
N GLY A 99 16.29 -6.86 10.21
CA GLY A 99 17.14 -6.12 11.12
C GLY A 99 16.38 -5.16 12.02
N LYS A 100 17.06 -4.76 13.09
CA LYS A 100 16.47 -3.91 14.14
C LYS A 100 16.96 -2.47 14.07
N GLU A 101 17.78 -2.13 13.09
CA GLU A 101 18.49 -0.86 13.02
C GLU A 101 17.56 0.32 12.73
N ASN A 102 16.42 0.04 12.05
CA ASN A 102 15.48 1.05 11.60
C ASN A 102 14.12 1.02 12.33
N ILE A 103 14.00 0.30 13.45
CA ILE A 103 12.71 0.12 14.15
C ILE A 103 12.05 1.47 14.45
N GLU A 104 12.79 2.42 15.00
CA GLU A 104 12.21 3.73 15.36
C GLU A 104 11.79 4.54 14.12
N LEU A 105 12.53 4.44 13.02
CA LEU A 105 12.15 5.07 11.76
C LEU A 105 10.89 4.41 11.16
N GLN A 106 10.79 3.07 11.24
CA GLN A 106 9.60 2.34 10.81
C GLN A 106 8.36 2.76 11.62
N LYS A 107 8.47 2.84 12.96
CA LYS A 107 7.39 3.29 13.83
C LYS A 107 6.94 4.71 13.47
N GLN A 108 7.89 5.63 13.32
CA GLN A 108 7.59 7.01 12.95
C GLN A 108 6.91 7.10 11.57
N LEU A 109 7.40 6.35 10.57
CA LEU A 109 6.79 6.31 9.26
C LEU A 109 5.37 5.73 9.31
N PHE A 110 5.17 4.65 10.07
CA PHE A 110 3.88 4.02 10.25
C PHE A 110 2.87 4.99 10.88
N GLU A 111 3.22 5.63 12.02
CA GLU A 111 2.36 6.61 12.68
C GLU A 111 2.01 7.81 11.79
N LYS A 112 2.98 8.34 11.02
CA LYS A 112 2.71 9.43 10.06
C LYS A 112 1.68 9.02 9.00
N GLN A 113 1.79 7.80 8.47
CA GLN A 113 0.86 7.31 7.45
C GLN A 113 -0.51 6.97 8.03
N LEU A 114 -0.59 6.47 9.27
CA LEU A 114 -1.84 6.29 9.99
C LEU A 114 -2.55 7.64 10.22
N SER A 115 -1.81 8.67 10.62
CA SER A 115 -2.38 10.02 10.77
C SER A 115 -2.94 10.58 9.46
N ILE A 116 -2.28 10.30 8.32
CA ILE A 116 -2.81 10.66 7.00
C ILE A 116 -4.09 9.88 6.68
N ALA A 117 -4.13 8.58 6.99
CA ALA A 117 -5.30 7.74 6.77
C ALA A 117 -6.50 8.22 7.60
N GLU A 118 -6.29 8.54 8.88
CA GLU A 118 -7.30 9.09 9.77
C GLU A 118 -7.83 10.44 9.26
N GLU A 119 -6.94 11.38 8.89
CA GLU A 119 -7.34 12.67 8.33
C GLU A 119 -8.21 12.53 7.08
N LEU A 120 -7.85 11.59 6.20
CA LEU A 120 -8.56 11.36 4.94
C LEU A 120 -9.73 10.37 5.08
N LYS A 121 -9.92 9.77 6.26
CA LYS A 121 -10.94 8.74 6.54
C LYS A 121 -10.84 7.54 5.59
N LEU A 122 -9.62 7.12 5.29
CA LEU A 122 -9.33 5.97 4.45
C LEU A 122 -8.98 4.75 5.31
N PRO A 123 -9.43 3.53 4.90
CA PRO A 123 -8.98 2.31 5.53
C PRO A 123 -7.47 2.09 5.30
N VAL A 124 -6.88 1.24 6.12
CA VAL A 124 -5.45 0.92 6.03
C VAL A 124 -5.21 -0.55 5.71
N VAL A 125 -4.14 -0.83 4.97
CA VAL A 125 -3.61 -2.18 4.73
C VAL A 125 -2.28 -2.28 5.43
N ILE A 126 -2.18 -3.23 6.39
CA ILE A 126 -1.10 -3.27 7.36
C ILE A 126 -0.19 -4.47 7.10
N HIS A 127 1.11 -4.17 6.96
CA HIS A 127 2.20 -5.12 7.01
C HIS A 127 2.67 -5.28 8.47
N SER A 128 2.78 -6.52 8.94
CA SER A 128 3.33 -6.82 10.26
C SER A 128 4.13 -8.11 10.24
N ARG A 129 5.45 -8.02 10.26
CA ARG A 129 6.35 -9.16 10.26
C ARG A 129 7.32 -9.08 11.43
N ASP A 130 7.28 -10.09 12.31
CA ASP A 130 8.06 -10.14 13.56
C ASP A 130 7.85 -8.91 14.49
N ALA A 131 6.71 -8.18 14.34
CA ALA A 131 6.44 -6.87 14.95
C ALA A 131 5.04 -6.75 15.59
N VAL A 132 4.36 -7.85 15.85
CA VAL A 132 2.93 -7.88 16.24
C VAL A 132 2.61 -6.98 17.43
N ASN A 133 3.43 -7.02 18.48
CA ASN A 133 3.16 -6.25 19.71
C ASN A 133 3.20 -4.75 19.44
N ASP A 134 4.26 -4.26 18.80
CA ASP A 134 4.42 -2.84 18.46
C ASP A 134 3.35 -2.38 17.47
N THR A 135 2.99 -3.22 16.50
CA THR A 135 1.92 -2.94 15.55
C THR A 135 0.60 -2.71 16.30
N ILE A 136 0.22 -3.61 17.23
CA ILE A 136 -1.00 -3.47 18.03
C ILE A 136 -0.95 -2.25 18.93
N GLU A 137 0.18 -1.97 19.58
CA GLU A 137 0.33 -0.81 20.46
C GLU A 137 0.17 0.51 19.70
N ILE A 138 0.72 0.59 18.49
CA ILE A 138 0.55 1.77 17.64
C ILE A 138 -0.91 1.91 17.22
N LEU A 139 -1.52 0.84 16.71
CA LEU A 139 -2.91 0.88 16.21
C LEU A 139 -3.93 1.27 17.30
N LYS A 140 -3.70 0.94 18.58
CA LYS A 140 -4.57 1.36 19.68
C LYS A 140 -4.67 2.88 19.87
N LYS A 141 -3.80 3.66 19.25
CA LYS A 141 -3.82 5.13 19.30
C LYS A 141 -4.74 5.74 18.24
N TYR A 142 -5.23 4.92 17.30
CA TYR A 142 -6.05 5.32 16.17
C TYR A 142 -7.38 4.56 16.20
N ASP A 143 -8.48 5.23 15.82
CA ASP A 143 -9.84 4.66 15.75
C ASP A 143 -10.14 4.00 14.39
#